data_6026714513ac5744a1b7a988875ff8c2
#
_entry.id   6026714513ac5744a1b7a988875ff8c2
#
_cell.length_a   1.000
_cell.length_b   1.000
_cell.length_c   1.000
_cell.angle_alpha   90.00
_cell.angle_beta   90.00
_cell.angle_gamma   90.00
#
_symmetry.space_group_name_H-M   'P 1'
#
loop_
_entity.id
_entity.type
_entity.pdbx_description
1 polymer ?
#
loop_
_entity_poly.entity_id
_entity_poly.type
_entity_poly.pdbx_seq_one_letter_code
_entity_poly.pdbx_strand_id
1 'polypeptide(L)' 'MTPGTLVTVFNKHPGVVKANGKINPPPGHVRVEFRGESGMPVAAYVALTDVKERKK' A
#
# COMPACT_ATOMS: atom_id res chain seq x y z
N MET A 1 2.66 -8.82 -4.58
CA MET A 1 2.03 -7.74 -5.35
C MET A 1 3.09 -6.98 -6.11
N THR A 2 2.81 -6.64 -7.34
CA THR A 2 3.74 -5.87 -8.17
C THR A 2 3.49 -4.37 -8.00
N PRO A 3 4.50 -3.53 -8.23
CA PRO A 3 4.29 -2.08 -8.24
C PRO A 3 3.21 -1.68 -9.24
N GLY A 4 2.38 -0.72 -8.86
CA GLY A 4 1.27 -0.28 -9.69
C GLY A 4 -0.04 -0.99 -9.44
N THR A 5 -0.04 -2.05 -8.62
CA THR A 5 -1.27 -2.75 -8.26
C THR A 5 -2.16 -1.84 -7.41
N LEU A 6 -3.43 -1.71 -7.78
CA LEU A 6 -4.40 -0.96 -6.99
C LEU A 6 -4.85 -1.81 -5.81
N VAL A 7 -4.87 -1.20 -4.64
CA VAL A 7 -5.19 -1.91 -3.39
C VAL A 7 -6.08 -1.04 -2.52
N THR A 8 -6.68 -1.67 -1.51
CA THR A 8 -7.38 -0.97 -0.42
C THR A 8 -6.65 -1.30 0.87
N VAL A 9 -6.28 -0.27 1.60
CA VAL A 9 -5.54 -0.39 2.86
C VAL A 9 -6.53 -0.22 4.01
N PHE A 10 -6.45 -1.13 4.98
CA PHE A 10 -7.33 -1.14 6.16
C PHE A 10 -8.82 -1.17 5.79
N ASN A 11 -9.17 -1.79 4.67
CA ASN A 11 -10.55 -1.85 4.13
C ASN A 11 -11.19 -0.48 3.92
N LYS A 12 -10.41 0.58 3.87
CA LYS A 12 -10.94 1.94 3.94
C LYS A 12 -10.26 2.88 2.96
N HIS A 13 -8.94 2.79 2.82
CA HIS A 13 -8.19 3.77 2.04
C HIS A 13 -7.74 3.18 0.71
N PRO A 14 -8.10 3.81 -0.41
CA PRO A 14 -7.57 3.39 -1.70
C PRO A 14 -6.08 3.72 -1.78
N GLY A 15 -5.30 2.82 -2.35
CA GLY A 15 -3.88 3.02 -2.48
C GLY A 15 -3.31 2.28 -3.68
N VAL A 16 -2.01 2.42 -3.87
CA VAL A 16 -1.29 1.76 -4.95
C VAL A 16 0.03 1.22 -4.41
N VAL A 17 0.37 0.01 -4.82
CA VAL A 17 1.65 -0.60 -4.43
C VAL A 17 2.78 0.14 -5.14
N LYS A 18 3.81 0.50 -4.40
CA LYS A 18 4.99 1.17 -4.92
C LYS A 18 6.19 0.24 -4.93
N ALA A 19 7.11 0.50 -5.83
CA ALA A 19 8.37 -0.23 -5.85
C ALA A 19 9.15 0.03 -4.56
N ASN A 20 9.86 -0.99 -4.10
CA ASN A 20 10.73 -0.84 -2.95
C ASN A 20 11.82 0.17 -3.26
N GLY A 21 12.12 1.02 -2.29
CA GLY A 21 13.26 1.92 -2.40
C GLY A 21 14.56 1.20 -2.07
N LYS A 22 15.50 1.91 -1.44
CA LYS A 22 16.78 1.35 -1.05
C LYS A 22 16.65 0.33 0.08
N ILE A 23 15.59 0.41 0.86
CA ILE A 23 15.34 -0.47 2.00
C ILE A 23 14.17 -1.37 1.66
N ASN A 24 14.36 -2.67 1.81
CA ASN A 24 13.29 -3.63 1.60
C ASN A 24 12.30 -3.58 2.77
N PRO A 25 11.00 -3.77 2.51
CA PRO A 25 10.03 -3.85 3.59
C PRO A 25 10.28 -5.08 4.47
N PRO A 26 9.82 -5.05 5.73
CA PRO A 26 9.89 -6.24 6.59
C PRO A 26 9.11 -7.39 5.98
N PRO A 27 9.41 -8.65 6.36
CA PRO A 27 8.63 -9.79 5.89
C PRO A 27 7.14 -9.60 6.18
N GLY A 28 6.30 -9.97 5.22
CA GLY A 28 4.86 -9.85 5.36
C GLY A 28 4.31 -8.44 5.19
N HIS A 29 5.13 -7.50 4.73
CA HIS A 29 4.73 -6.12 4.50
C HIS A 29 4.98 -5.71 3.06
N VAL A 30 4.29 -4.66 2.62
CA VAL A 30 4.44 -4.13 1.28
C VAL A 30 4.41 -2.60 1.35
N ARG A 31 5.18 -1.96 0.49
CA ARG A 31 5.19 -0.50 0.41
C ARG A 31 3.99 -0.04 -0.40
N VAL A 32 3.14 0.77 0.22
CA VAL A 32 1.92 1.27 -0.40
C VAL A 32 1.84 2.77 -0.23
N GLU A 33 1.43 3.47 -1.27
CA GLU A 33 1.08 4.88 -1.18
C GLU A 33 -0.44 4.98 -1.16
N PHE A 34 -0.98 5.64 -0.16
CA PHE A 34 -2.42 5.84 -0.03
C PHE A 34 -2.69 7.22 0.55
N ARG A 35 -3.93 7.67 0.42
CA ARG A 35 -4.32 8.96 0.97
C ARG A 35 -4.96 8.76 2.33
N GLY A 36 -4.41 9.46 3.33
CA GLY A 36 -4.96 9.47 4.67
C GLY A 36 -6.20 10.35 4.76
N GLU A 37 -6.70 10.54 5.97
CA GLU A 37 -7.90 11.35 6.21
C GLU A 37 -7.74 12.80 5.78
N SER A 38 -6.53 13.32 5.83
CA SER A 38 -6.24 14.68 5.36
C SER A 38 -6.24 14.81 3.84
N GLY A 39 -6.32 13.70 3.12
CA GLY A 39 -6.26 13.69 1.65
C GLY A 39 -4.85 13.75 1.10
N MET A 40 -3.84 13.85 1.94
CA MET A 40 -2.45 13.90 1.50
C MET A 40 -1.90 12.50 1.26
N PRO A 41 -1.08 12.31 0.21
CA PRO A 41 -0.50 11.00 -0.05
C PRO A 41 0.52 10.64 1.04
N VAL A 42 0.45 9.40 1.49
CA VAL A 42 1.34 8.85 2.51
C VAL A 42 1.89 7.53 1.99
N ALA A 43 3.20 7.35 2.03
CA ALA A 43 3.83 6.09 1.70
C ALA A 43 4.22 5.38 3.00
N ALA A 44 3.82 4.13 3.13
CA ALA A 44 4.09 3.36 4.34
C ALA A 44 4.23 1.88 4.03
N TYR A 45 4.89 1.16 4.91
CA TYR A 45 4.93 -0.29 4.86
C TYR A 45 3.72 -0.82 5.64
N VAL A 46 2.87 -1.55 4.95
CA VAL A 46 1.62 -2.04 5.51
C VAL A 46 1.64 -3.56 5.49
N ALA A 47 1.15 -4.17 6.55
CA ALA A 47 1.06 -5.63 6.61
C ALA A 47 0.17 -6.14 5.48
N LEU A 48 0.57 -7.26 4.85
CA LEU A 48 -0.20 -7.83 3.75
C LEU A 48 -1.63 -8.19 4.16
N THR A 49 -1.84 -8.50 5.43
CA THR A 49 -3.18 -8.78 5.96
C THR A 49 -4.10 -7.57 5.96
N ASP A 50 -3.52 -6.36 5.93
CA ASP A 50 -4.28 -5.11 5.93
C ASP A 50 -4.44 -4.52 4.53
N VAL A 51 -3.94 -5.21 3.51
CA VAL A 51 -3.96 -4.74 2.12
C VAL A 51 -4.73 -5.75 1.29
N LYS A 52 -5.70 -5.27 0.51
CA LYS A 52 -6.45 -6.11 -0.42
C LYS A 52 -6.32 -5.55 -1.81
N GLU A 53 -6.09 -6.43 -2.79
CA GLU A 53 -6.08 -6.02 -4.19
C GLU A 53 -7.47 -5.57 -4.61
N ARG A 54 -7.52 -4.47 -5.33
CA ARG A 54 -8.77 -3.98 -5.90
C ARG A 54 -8.91 -4.56 -7.31
N LYS A 55 -10.03 -5.17 -7.57
CA LYS A 55 -10.37 -5.60 -8.93
C LYS A 55 -11.11 -4.46 -9.61
N LYS A 56 -10.79 -4.26 -10.85
CA LYS A 56 -11.53 -3.32 -11.68
C LYS A 56 -12.94 -3.86 -11.94
#